data_715912a38b67ab972c64acac17d73f7b
#
_entry.id   715912a38b67ab972c64acac17d73f7b
#
_cell.length_a   1.000
_cell.length_b   1.000
_cell.length_c   1.000
_cell.angle_alpha   90.00
_cell.angle_beta   90.00
_cell.angle_gamma   90.00
#
_symmetry.space_group_name_H-M   'P 1'
#
loop_
_entity.id
_entity.type
_entity.pdbx_description
1 polymer ?
#
loop_
_entity_poly.entity_id
_entity_poly.type
_entity_poly.pdbx_seq_one_letter_code
_entity_poly.pdbx_strand_id
1 'polypeptide(L)'
;MTKSVRIATVGVAVAGSVVLLQGSLASASPGSSGHGHDDGGRVLEFNVQFSPFNLTDLGDPGPTPGDLIVFNDVLSRDGVQVGHEVGSCVIVDVSGLSSCTAVLTVDGQGTIAYSLENAPPPRKVLAVTGGSGRFKGVDGDGLLVENGDEANTGELTLILDDD
;
A
#
# COMPACT_ATOMS: atom_id res chain seq x y z
N MET A 1 14.54 -4.24 44.33
CA MET A 1 14.06 -5.65 44.17
C MET A 1 13.88 -5.90 42.69
N THR A 2 14.88 -6.49 42.07
CA THR A 2 14.95 -6.68 40.62
C THR A 2 14.53 -8.13 40.32
N LYS A 3 13.41 -8.32 39.62
CA LYS A 3 12.98 -9.65 39.17
C LYS A 3 13.48 -9.90 37.74
N SER A 4 14.46 -10.82 37.62
CA SER A 4 14.90 -11.33 36.31
C SER A 4 13.91 -12.36 35.77
N VAL A 5 13.40 -12.12 34.57
CA VAL A 5 12.61 -13.10 33.81
C VAL A 5 13.56 -13.84 32.85
N ARG A 6 13.64 -15.16 33.00
CA ARG A 6 14.38 -16.04 32.11
C ARG A 6 13.42 -16.54 31.02
N ILE A 7 13.72 -16.25 29.76
CA ILE A 7 13.02 -16.78 28.60
C ILE A 7 13.72 -18.08 28.17
N ALA A 8 12.97 -19.17 28.16
CA ALA A 8 13.42 -20.47 27.66
C ALA A 8 13.13 -20.57 26.16
N THR A 9 14.17 -20.79 25.38
CA THR A 9 14.07 -21.05 23.92
C THR A 9 13.79 -22.53 23.70
N VAL A 10 12.66 -22.85 23.11
CA VAL A 10 12.33 -24.21 22.64
C VAL A 10 12.63 -24.26 21.13
N GLY A 11 13.64 -25.03 20.77
CA GLY A 11 13.94 -25.32 19.36
C GLY A 11 13.12 -26.53 18.90
N VAL A 12 12.39 -26.36 17.79
CA VAL A 12 11.73 -27.46 17.06
C VAL A 12 12.46 -27.66 15.74
N ALA A 13 13.13 -28.81 15.62
CA ALA A 13 13.70 -29.28 14.36
C ALA A 13 12.63 -30.04 13.58
N VAL A 14 12.31 -29.59 12.38
CA VAL A 14 11.43 -30.31 11.43
C VAL A 14 12.30 -30.83 10.29
N ALA A 15 12.49 -32.13 10.24
CA ALA A 15 13.05 -32.85 9.10
C ALA A 15 11.92 -33.08 8.07
N GLY A 16 12.03 -32.47 6.91
CA GLY A 16 11.06 -32.64 5.81
C GLY A 16 11.67 -33.42 4.66
N SER A 17 11.08 -34.54 4.34
CA SER A 17 11.45 -35.49 3.27
C SER A 17 11.17 -34.91 1.88
N VAL A 18 12.16 -35.04 0.99
CA VAL A 18 12.05 -34.74 -0.44
C VAL A 18 11.37 -35.91 -1.13
N VAL A 19 10.22 -35.66 -1.74
CA VAL A 19 9.58 -36.60 -2.67
C VAL A 19 9.81 -36.11 -4.10
N LEU A 20 10.63 -36.86 -4.84
CA LEU A 20 10.81 -36.69 -6.29
C LEU A 20 9.66 -37.41 -7.00
N LEU A 21 8.79 -36.68 -7.66
CA LEU A 21 7.83 -37.21 -8.61
C LEU A 21 8.29 -36.89 -10.03
N GLN A 22 8.80 -37.92 -10.72
CA GLN A 22 8.98 -37.90 -12.17
C GLN A 22 7.63 -38.25 -12.81
N GLY A 23 7.16 -37.40 -13.72
CA GLY A 23 5.91 -37.58 -14.45
C GLY A 23 5.96 -36.97 -15.84
N SER A 24 6.32 -37.81 -16.79
CA SER A 24 5.87 -37.99 -18.18
C SER A 24 5.49 -36.79 -19.06
N LEU A 25 6.21 -36.73 -20.18
CA LEU A 25 5.96 -36.01 -21.41
C LEU A 25 4.54 -36.29 -21.96
N ALA A 26 3.78 -35.27 -22.23
CA ALA A 26 2.62 -35.31 -23.11
C ALA A 26 2.75 -34.21 -24.16
N SER A 27 2.46 -34.63 -25.37
CA SER A 27 2.71 -34.07 -26.68
C SER A 27 2.11 -32.70 -26.94
N ALA A 28 2.81 -31.96 -27.77
CA ALA A 28 2.41 -30.70 -28.38
C ALA A 28 1.12 -30.81 -29.20
N SER A 29 0.27 -29.81 -29.09
CA SER A 29 -0.67 -29.39 -30.12
C SER A 29 -0.32 -27.94 -30.53
N PRO A 30 -0.16 -27.69 -31.84
CA PRO A 30 0.11 -26.33 -32.30
C PRO A 30 -1.20 -25.58 -32.56
N GLY A 31 -1.26 -24.36 -32.10
CA GLY A 31 -2.23 -23.40 -32.61
C GLY A 31 -3.10 -22.72 -31.57
N SER A 32 -2.53 -21.72 -30.93
CA SER A 32 -3.28 -20.52 -30.53
C SER A 32 -2.24 -19.40 -30.47
N SER A 33 -2.25 -18.53 -31.46
CA SER A 33 -1.60 -17.23 -31.39
C SER A 33 -2.39 -16.36 -30.39
N GLY A 34 -2.22 -16.68 -29.12
CA GLY A 34 -2.57 -15.79 -28.04
C GLY A 34 -1.56 -14.63 -28.12
N HIS A 35 -2.06 -13.44 -28.40
CA HIS A 35 -1.36 -12.23 -28.05
C HIS A 35 -1.22 -12.28 -26.54
N GLY A 36 -0.05 -12.71 -26.08
CA GLY A 36 0.36 -12.50 -24.71
C GLY A 36 0.49 -10.99 -24.54
N HIS A 37 -0.50 -10.35 -23.96
CA HIS A 37 -0.24 -9.15 -23.22
C HIS A 37 0.80 -9.56 -22.19
N ASP A 38 2.01 -9.04 -22.29
CA ASP A 38 2.93 -8.96 -21.18
C ASP A 38 2.24 -7.99 -20.18
N ASP A 39 1.43 -8.54 -19.29
CA ASP A 39 0.83 -7.84 -18.15
C ASP A 39 1.90 -7.50 -17.11
N GLY A 40 3.02 -6.99 -17.57
CA GLY A 40 4.09 -6.45 -16.73
C GLY A 40 3.74 -5.04 -16.27
N GLY A 41 2.75 -4.92 -15.35
CA GLY A 41 2.41 -3.66 -14.74
C GLY A 41 3.65 -2.96 -14.19
N ARG A 42 3.72 -1.63 -14.33
CA ARG A 42 4.84 -0.84 -13.80
C ARG A 42 4.72 -0.72 -12.29
N VAL A 43 5.71 -1.23 -11.56
CA VAL A 43 5.75 -1.14 -10.09
C VAL A 43 6.47 0.13 -9.66
N LEU A 44 5.84 0.89 -8.76
CA LEU A 44 6.42 2.04 -8.08
C LEU A 44 6.44 1.77 -6.58
N GLU A 45 7.60 1.99 -5.96
CA GLU A 45 7.77 1.81 -4.52
C GLU A 45 8.28 3.12 -3.90
N PHE A 46 7.70 3.49 -2.76
CA PHE A 46 8.06 4.68 -2.00
C PHE A 46 8.08 4.36 -0.50
N ASN A 47 9.02 4.99 0.21
CA ASN A 47 8.89 5.16 1.65
C ASN A 47 8.06 6.42 1.91
N VAL A 48 7.10 6.31 2.80
CA VAL A 48 6.20 7.41 3.19
C VAL A 48 6.58 7.88 4.58
N GLN A 49 6.76 9.19 4.74
CA GLN A 49 6.80 9.85 6.04
C GLN A 49 5.45 10.52 6.24
N PHE A 50 4.64 9.96 7.13
CA PHE A 50 3.33 10.53 7.43
C PHE A 50 3.47 11.86 8.16
N SER A 51 2.73 12.87 7.71
CA SER A 51 2.56 14.12 8.40
C SER A 51 1.64 13.95 9.62
N PRO A 52 1.70 14.85 10.59
CA PRO A 52 0.60 14.98 11.54
C PRO A 52 -0.69 15.29 10.77
N PHE A 53 -1.67 14.43 10.86
CA PHE A 53 -2.98 14.67 10.23
C PHE A 53 -3.75 15.76 11.00
N ASN A 54 -4.60 16.49 10.28
CA ASN A 54 -5.51 17.47 10.87
C ASN A 54 -6.93 16.88 10.83
N LEU A 55 -7.54 16.75 12.00
CA LEU A 55 -8.94 16.36 12.17
C LEU A 55 -9.81 17.61 12.24
N THR A 56 -10.82 17.68 11.38
CA THR A 56 -11.94 18.63 11.50
C THR A 56 -13.11 17.87 12.10
N ASP A 57 -13.38 18.14 13.38
CA ASP A 57 -14.46 17.57 14.17
C ASP A 57 -15.76 18.30 13.82
N LEU A 58 -16.71 17.60 13.22
CA LEU A 58 -17.99 18.09 12.73
C LEU A 58 -19.12 17.38 13.46
N GLY A 59 -19.64 17.96 14.52
CA GLY A 59 -20.77 17.39 15.27
C GLY A 59 -20.47 17.15 16.72
N ASP A 60 -20.72 15.94 17.22
CA ASP A 60 -20.44 15.58 18.61
C ASP A 60 -18.92 15.44 18.83
N PRO A 61 -18.39 15.82 20.00
CA PRO A 61 -16.96 15.78 20.26
C PRO A 61 -16.33 14.39 20.10
N GLY A 62 -15.19 14.32 19.39
CA GLY A 62 -14.43 13.10 19.10
C GLY A 62 -14.73 12.52 17.73
N PRO A 63 -13.99 11.50 17.27
CA PRO A 63 -14.17 10.93 15.95
C PRO A 63 -15.57 10.38 15.70
N THR A 64 -16.33 11.03 14.83
CA THR A 64 -17.71 10.68 14.48
C THR A 64 -17.91 10.62 12.97
N PRO A 65 -18.95 9.90 12.48
CA PRO A 65 -19.23 9.88 11.05
C PRO A 65 -19.44 11.28 10.47
N GLY A 66 -18.71 11.58 9.40
CA GLY A 66 -18.71 12.88 8.73
C GLY A 66 -17.49 13.74 9.04
N ASP A 67 -16.72 13.42 10.07
CA ASP A 67 -15.47 14.13 10.36
C ASP A 67 -14.46 13.98 9.24
N LEU A 68 -13.66 15.03 9.04
CA LEU A 68 -12.70 15.10 7.96
C LEU A 68 -11.27 15.07 8.50
N ILE A 69 -10.47 14.17 7.95
CA ILE A 69 -9.02 14.14 8.13
C ILE A 69 -8.37 14.65 6.86
N VAL A 70 -7.35 15.50 6.98
CA VAL A 70 -6.50 15.94 5.86
C VAL A 70 -5.04 15.68 6.21
N PHE A 71 -4.25 15.32 5.19
CA PHE A 71 -2.83 14.99 5.34
C PHE A 71 -2.00 15.48 4.13
N ASN A 72 -0.68 15.62 4.36
CA ASN A 72 0.31 15.96 3.33
C ASN A 72 1.61 15.24 3.67
N ASP A 73 1.84 14.09 3.06
CA ASP A 73 2.92 13.18 3.38
C ASP A 73 4.10 13.35 2.43
N VAL A 74 5.29 13.02 2.90
CA VAL A 74 6.52 13.10 2.10
C VAL A 74 6.85 11.72 1.55
N LEU A 75 7.15 11.66 0.25
CA LEU A 75 7.56 10.45 -0.43
C LEU A 75 9.05 10.45 -0.69
N SER A 76 9.70 9.34 -0.36
CA SER A 76 11.13 9.17 -0.60
C SER A 76 11.44 7.81 -1.23
N ARG A 77 12.59 7.73 -1.90
CA ARG A 77 13.18 6.51 -2.45
C ARG A 77 14.67 6.56 -2.19
N ASP A 78 15.22 5.48 -1.65
CA ASP A 78 16.65 5.41 -1.27
C ASP A 78 17.11 6.58 -0.37
N GLY A 79 16.23 7.04 0.51
CA GLY A 79 16.50 8.14 1.43
C GLY A 79 16.47 9.54 0.80
N VAL A 80 16.11 9.66 -0.49
CA VAL A 80 15.96 10.94 -1.20
C VAL A 80 14.48 11.25 -1.38
N GLN A 81 14.05 12.46 -1.03
CA GLN A 81 12.68 12.89 -1.33
C GLN A 81 12.48 12.95 -2.85
N VAL A 82 11.41 12.32 -3.33
CA VAL A 82 11.05 12.23 -4.75
C VAL A 82 9.65 12.74 -5.04
N GLY A 83 8.94 13.22 -4.01
CA GLY A 83 7.59 13.72 -4.17
C GLY A 83 6.88 13.97 -2.84
N HIS A 84 5.58 14.12 -2.94
CA HIS A 84 4.69 14.25 -1.80
C HIS A 84 3.31 13.70 -2.13
N GLU A 85 2.51 13.52 -1.12
CA GLU A 85 1.13 13.07 -1.23
C GLU A 85 0.22 14.01 -0.45
N VAL A 86 -0.92 14.36 -1.03
CA VAL A 86 -1.96 15.12 -0.35
C VAL A 86 -3.27 14.37 -0.44
N GLY A 87 -4.03 14.36 0.65
CA GLY A 87 -5.28 13.63 0.65
C GLY A 87 -6.22 14.02 1.77
N SER A 88 -7.38 13.40 1.73
CA SER A 88 -8.40 13.53 2.76
C SER A 88 -9.15 12.23 2.96
N CYS A 89 -9.63 12.03 4.19
CA CYS A 89 -10.51 10.92 4.57
C CYS A 89 -11.76 11.47 5.25
N VAL A 90 -12.89 10.86 4.96
CA VAL A 90 -14.13 11.06 5.73
C VAL A 90 -14.32 9.86 6.64
N ILE A 91 -14.46 10.10 7.94
CA ILE A 91 -14.81 9.05 8.91
C ILE A 91 -16.22 8.58 8.62
N VAL A 92 -16.43 7.26 8.51
CA VAL A 92 -17.73 6.67 8.15
C VAL A 92 -18.40 5.95 9.33
N ASP A 93 -17.64 5.63 10.37
CA ASP A 93 -18.19 5.04 11.58
C ASP A 93 -17.37 5.36 12.84
N VAL A 94 -17.92 5.00 14.00
CA VAL A 94 -17.31 5.25 15.32
C VAL A 94 -16.06 4.40 15.60
N SER A 95 -15.73 3.42 14.77
CA SER A 95 -14.49 2.64 14.88
C SER A 95 -13.28 3.37 14.27
N GLY A 96 -13.53 4.48 13.57
CA GLY A 96 -12.54 5.23 12.84
C GLY A 96 -12.34 4.74 11.39
N LEU A 97 -13.19 3.81 10.93
CA LEU A 97 -13.21 3.44 9.51
C LEU A 97 -13.44 4.70 8.67
N SER A 98 -12.63 4.90 7.65
CA SER A 98 -12.72 6.09 6.81
C SER A 98 -12.53 5.77 5.33
N SER A 99 -13.22 6.56 4.49
CA SER A 99 -13.05 6.54 3.03
C SER A 99 -12.10 7.66 2.64
N CYS A 100 -11.01 7.32 1.97
CA CYS A 100 -9.94 8.26 1.64
C CYS A 100 -9.74 8.39 0.13
N THR A 101 -9.31 9.58 -0.28
CA THR A 101 -8.77 9.86 -1.61
C THR A 101 -7.47 10.63 -1.46
N ALA A 102 -6.51 10.35 -2.34
CA ALA A 102 -5.23 11.04 -2.35
C ALA A 102 -4.71 11.30 -3.77
N VAL A 103 -3.85 12.29 -3.86
CA VAL A 103 -3.05 12.60 -5.05
C VAL A 103 -1.58 12.59 -4.66
N LEU A 104 -0.86 11.69 -5.27
CA LEU A 104 0.57 11.53 -5.15
C LEU A 104 1.24 12.30 -6.29
N THR A 105 2.18 13.18 -5.96
CA THR A 105 2.99 13.91 -6.94
C THR A 105 4.40 13.31 -6.94
N VAL A 106 4.85 12.84 -8.10
CA VAL A 106 6.23 12.41 -8.33
C VAL A 106 6.96 13.52 -9.05
N ASP A 107 8.00 14.06 -8.45
CA ASP A 107 8.73 15.24 -8.93
C ASP A 107 9.22 15.05 -10.37
N GLY A 108 8.88 16.00 -11.23
CA GLY A 108 9.25 15.99 -12.64
C GLY A 108 8.58 14.91 -13.51
N GLN A 109 7.66 14.09 -12.96
CA GLN A 109 7.01 13.01 -13.69
C GLN A 109 5.50 13.21 -13.85
N GLY A 110 4.79 13.66 -12.82
CA GLY A 110 3.34 13.84 -12.86
C GLY A 110 2.67 13.43 -11.56
N THR A 111 1.37 13.17 -11.63
CA THR A 111 0.57 12.80 -10.46
C THR A 111 -0.12 11.46 -10.67
N ILE A 112 -0.39 10.75 -9.57
CA ILE A 112 -1.21 9.55 -9.51
C ILE A 112 -2.31 9.79 -8.49
N ALA A 113 -3.56 9.54 -8.85
CA ALA A 113 -4.70 9.62 -7.96
C ALA A 113 -5.14 8.21 -7.55
N TYR A 114 -5.54 8.05 -6.30
CA TYR A 114 -6.03 6.78 -5.79
C TYR A 114 -7.08 6.95 -4.69
N SER A 115 -7.80 5.89 -4.41
CA SER A 115 -8.74 5.79 -3.29
C SER A 115 -8.47 4.57 -2.44
N LEU A 116 -8.85 4.61 -1.16
CA LEU A 116 -8.73 3.49 -0.24
C LEU A 116 -9.78 3.54 0.87
N GLU A 117 -10.05 2.38 1.44
CA GLU A 117 -10.68 2.26 2.74
C GLU A 117 -9.58 2.24 3.82
N ASN A 118 -9.61 3.23 4.70
CA ASN A 118 -8.66 3.33 5.80
C ASN A 118 -9.28 2.69 7.05
N ALA A 119 -8.96 1.43 7.26
CA ALA A 119 -9.34 0.65 8.43
C ALA A 119 -8.09 0.24 9.23
N PRO A 120 -8.16 0.05 10.57
CA PRO A 120 -7.17 -0.76 11.27
C PRO A 120 -7.21 -2.18 10.69
N PRO A 121 -6.18 -2.80 10.40
CA PRO A 121 -4.77 -2.82 10.73
C PRO A 121 -3.89 -2.05 9.75
N PRO A 122 -2.54 -2.16 9.86
CA PRO A 122 -1.59 -1.31 9.15
C PRO A 122 -1.57 -1.47 7.62
N ARG A 123 -2.26 -2.47 7.05
CA ARG A 123 -2.25 -2.73 5.60
C ARG A 123 -3.51 -2.20 4.95
N LYS A 124 -3.34 -1.36 3.93
CA LYS A 124 -4.44 -0.73 3.19
C LYS A 124 -4.28 -1.00 1.70
N VAL A 125 -5.30 -1.60 1.11
CA VAL A 125 -5.36 -1.80 -0.35
C VAL A 125 -5.87 -0.52 -0.99
N LEU A 126 -5.24 -0.13 -2.10
CA LEU A 126 -5.52 1.08 -2.84
C LEU A 126 -6.05 0.71 -4.22
N ALA A 127 -6.94 1.54 -4.76
CA ALA A 127 -7.32 1.50 -6.18
C ALA A 127 -6.78 2.76 -6.85
N VAL A 128 -5.90 2.62 -7.82
CA VAL A 128 -5.43 3.73 -8.65
C VAL A 128 -6.55 4.15 -9.59
N THR A 129 -6.91 5.43 -9.59
CA THR A 129 -8.08 5.95 -10.31
C THR A 129 -7.70 6.87 -11.47
N GLY A 130 -6.41 7.09 -11.69
CA GLY A 130 -5.90 7.89 -12.79
C GLY A 130 -4.60 8.61 -12.48
N GLY A 131 -4.14 9.41 -13.41
CA GLY A 131 -2.92 10.19 -13.25
C GLY A 131 -2.73 11.26 -14.30
N SER A 132 -1.62 12.00 -14.21
CA SER A 132 -1.22 13.04 -15.15
C SER A 132 0.27 12.94 -15.52
N GLY A 133 0.69 13.69 -16.53
CA GLY A 133 2.07 13.67 -16.99
C GLY A 133 2.45 12.29 -17.53
N ARG A 134 3.52 11.68 -16.97
CA ARG A 134 3.96 10.31 -17.34
C ARG A 134 3.02 9.21 -16.86
N PHE A 135 2.03 9.57 -16.04
CA PHE A 135 1.02 8.67 -15.46
C PHE A 135 -0.37 8.92 -16.06
N LYS A 136 -0.44 9.57 -17.24
CA LYS A 136 -1.72 9.81 -17.91
C LYS A 136 -2.31 8.49 -18.38
N GLY A 137 -3.57 8.24 -18.00
CA GLY A 137 -4.31 7.05 -18.40
C GLY A 137 -4.03 5.81 -17.57
N VAL A 138 -3.18 5.88 -16.54
CA VAL A 138 -2.91 4.73 -15.67
C VAL A 138 -4.12 4.40 -14.80
N ASP A 139 -4.31 3.12 -14.56
CA ASP A 139 -5.10 2.54 -13.47
C ASP A 139 -4.26 1.48 -12.74
N GLY A 140 -4.85 0.68 -11.89
CA GLY A 140 -4.15 -0.39 -11.19
C GLY A 140 -4.46 -0.44 -9.70
N ASP A 141 -3.61 -1.18 -8.99
CA ASP A 141 -3.75 -1.43 -7.57
C ASP A 141 -2.54 -0.94 -6.78
N GLY A 142 -2.69 -0.88 -5.48
CA GLY A 142 -1.57 -0.59 -4.59
C GLY A 142 -1.77 -1.11 -3.19
N LEU A 143 -0.71 -0.99 -2.41
CA LEU A 143 -0.66 -1.38 -1.02
C LEU A 143 0.12 -0.33 -0.23
N LEU A 144 -0.51 0.21 0.80
CA LEU A 144 0.15 0.99 1.83
C LEU A 144 0.28 0.14 3.10
N VAL A 145 1.49 0.09 3.65
CA VAL A 145 1.79 -0.60 4.92
C VAL A 145 2.36 0.41 5.90
N GLU A 146 1.64 0.67 6.98
CA GLU A 146 2.13 1.51 8.08
C GLU A 146 3.10 0.70 8.94
N ASN A 147 4.27 1.24 9.22
CA ASN A 147 5.29 0.52 10.00
C ASN A 147 4.96 0.48 11.51
N GLY A 148 4.09 1.38 11.98
CA GLY A 148 3.72 1.47 13.40
C GLY A 148 4.89 1.90 14.29
N ASP A 149 5.89 2.54 13.72
CA ASP A 149 7.08 3.04 14.41
C ASP A 149 6.85 4.44 14.99
N GLU A 150 7.72 4.85 15.91
CA GLU A 150 7.68 6.20 16.49
C GLU A 150 7.97 7.30 15.46
N ALA A 151 8.62 6.95 14.34
CA ALA A 151 8.92 7.86 13.26
C ALA A 151 7.71 8.12 12.34
N ASN A 152 6.60 7.40 12.54
CA ASN A 152 5.36 7.53 11.77
C ASN A 152 5.61 7.34 10.26
N THR A 153 6.18 6.19 9.89
CA THR A 153 6.54 5.85 8.52
C THR A 153 5.72 4.72 7.94
N GLY A 154 5.78 4.56 6.62
CA GLY A 154 5.15 3.47 5.88
C GLY A 154 5.83 3.18 4.57
N GLU A 155 5.34 2.14 3.91
CA GLU A 155 5.76 1.70 2.58
C GLU A 155 4.55 1.71 1.64
N LEU A 156 4.68 2.39 0.52
CA LEU A 156 3.67 2.47 -0.53
C LEU A 156 4.18 1.78 -1.79
N THR A 157 3.46 0.76 -2.23
CA THR A 157 3.69 0.07 -3.50
C THR A 157 2.48 0.31 -4.41
N LEU A 158 2.71 0.76 -5.64
CA LEU A 158 1.69 0.87 -6.68
C LEU A 158 2.06 -0.07 -7.85
N ILE A 159 1.09 -0.79 -8.36
CA ILE A 159 1.17 -1.62 -9.56
C ILE A 159 0.27 -0.96 -10.59
N LEU A 160 0.89 -0.34 -11.59
CA LEU A 160 0.18 0.46 -12.59
C LEU A 160 0.04 -0.35 -13.87
N ASP A 161 -1.17 -0.42 -14.38
CA ASP A 161 -1.46 -0.93 -15.71
C ASP A 161 -1.37 0.25 -16.69
N ASP A 162 -0.58 0.10 -17.74
CA ASP A 162 -0.44 1.10 -18.81
C ASP A 162 -1.35 0.65 -19.99
N ASP A 163 -2.36 1.46 -20.35
CA ASP A 163 -3.21 1.28 -21.56
C ASP A 163 -2.44 1.49 -22.89
#